data_ca63f43125d65d5d6a75e3e21f1021df
#
_entry.id   ca63f43125d65d5d6a75e3e21f1021df
#
_cell.length_a   1.000
_cell.length_b   1.000
_cell.length_c   1.000
_cell.angle_alpha   90.00
_cell.angle_beta   90.00
_cell.angle_gamma   90.00
#
_symmetry.space_group_name_H-M   'P 1'
#
loop_
_entity.id
_entity.type
_entity.pdbx_description
1 polymer ?
#
loop_
_entity_poly.entity_id
_entity_poly.type
_entity_poly.pdbx_seq_one_letter_code
_entity_poly.pdbx_strand_id
1 'polypeptide(L)'
;MFKKSLLLSSFIITFALSLNAATISKDECAKKGDNFIFAGNECVEYKKFKGEVEDSLNIIVHGTWKDGTDTLARYAPFAEDISMRTDITTIAVALPGYSKSSTNNFTSLSHEGVENLAAKKEYVEFLGELVKALKKKYEAGKITYIGHSAGCIMGATLTGLKPMLIDNLVCAGGVYDIKKEKPNLKDAISIVDVLDKVDKQTKFVLIYGTADDISKPQTTIDFYNLAKAKGLDVKLVEAKDAPHIDLDMTPESIDAITELLVEE
;
A
#
# COMPACT_ATOMS: atom_id res chain seq x y z
N MET A 1 -31.54 -73.86 3.41
CA MET A 1 -31.10 -73.04 2.27
C MET A 1 -30.94 -71.61 2.78
N PHE A 2 -29.70 -71.17 3.12
CA PHE A 2 -29.38 -69.83 3.58
C PHE A 2 -28.77 -69.03 2.41
N LYS A 3 -29.49 -68.02 1.94
CA LYS A 3 -28.95 -67.04 0.96
C LYS A 3 -28.08 -66.01 1.69
N LYS A 4 -26.79 -66.01 1.40
CA LYS A 4 -25.84 -64.93 1.80
C LYS A 4 -25.99 -63.81 0.82
N SER A 5 -26.47 -62.63 1.30
CA SER A 5 -26.40 -61.36 0.58
C SER A 5 -25.06 -60.76 0.78
N LEU A 6 -24.30 -60.51 -0.31
CA LEU A 6 -23.05 -59.84 -0.35
C LEU A 6 -23.34 -58.32 -0.51
N LEU A 7 -23.11 -57.53 0.53
CA LEU A 7 -23.16 -56.07 0.47
C LEU A 7 -21.81 -55.58 -0.09
N LEU A 8 -21.85 -55.06 -1.33
CA LEU A 8 -20.71 -54.39 -1.96
C LEU A 8 -20.71 -52.93 -1.45
N SER A 9 -19.79 -52.60 -0.52
CA SER A 9 -19.55 -51.22 -0.09
C SER A 9 -18.66 -50.51 -1.13
N SER A 10 -19.26 -49.66 -1.94
CA SER A 10 -18.51 -48.78 -2.84
C SER A 10 -17.89 -47.64 -2.02
N PHE A 11 -16.58 -47.67 -1.85
CA PHE A 11 -15.82 -46.57 -1.30
C PHE A 11 -15.64 -45.53 -2.40
N ILE A 12 -16.40 -44.41 -2.32
CA ILE A 12 -16.17 -43.24 -3.16
C ILE A 12 -15.03 -42.44 -2.51
N ILE A 13 -13.83 -42.56 -3.10
CA ILE A 13 -12.69 -41.68 -2.75
C ILE A 13 -12.94 -40.36 -3.45
N THR A 14 -13.44 -39.37 -2.72
CA THR A 14 -13.47 -37.97 -3.16
C THR A 14 -12.04 -37.45 -3.11
N PHE A 15 -11.39 -37.36 -4.26
CA PHE A 15 -10.17 -36.58 -4.45
C PHE A 15 -10.55 -35.10 -4.35
N ALA A 16 -10.29 -34.48 -3.19
CA ALA A 16 -10.29 -33.03 -3.06
C ALA A 16 -9.08 -32.49 -3.86
N LEU A 17 -9.32 -32.09 -5.09
CA LEU A 17 -8.36 -31.25 -5.83
C LEU A 17 -8.27 -29.92 -5.10
N SER A 18 -7.23 -29.75 -4.29
CA SER A 18 -6.79 -28.43 -3.84
C SER A 18 -6.38 -27.67 -5.11
N LEU A 19 -7.23 -26.76 -5.57
CA LEU A 19 -6.85 -25.75 -6.54
C LEU A 19 -5.84 -24.82 -5.84
N ASN A 20 -4.57 -25.21 -5.83
CA ASN A 20 -3.50 -24.26 -5.62
C ASN A 20 -3.58 -23.29 -6.81
N ALA A 21 -3.94 -22.03 -6.55
CA ALA A 21 -3.78 -20.99 -7.56
C ALA A 21 -2.32 -21.05 -8.05
N ALA A 22 -2.14 -21.24 -9.37
CA ALA A 22 -0.81 -21.35 -9.94
C ALA A 22 -0.06 -20.04 -9.67
N THR A 23 1.11 -20.15 -9.04
CA THR A 23 1.96 -18.97 -8.79
C THR A 23 2.46 -18.42 -10.13
N ILE A 24 2.40 -17.10 -10.28
CA ILE A 24 2.88 -16.41 -11.49
C ILE A 24 4.38 -16.19 -11.36
N SER A 25 5.17 -16.77 -12.26
CA SER A 25 6.62 -16.57 -12.32
C SER A 25 6.99 -15.18 -12.87
N LYS A 26 8.25 -14.79 -12.71
CA LYS A 26 8.78 -13.54 -13.24
C LYS A 26 8.61 -13.44 -14.76
N ASP A 27 8.87 -14.54 -15.49
CA ASP A 27 8.76 -14.57 -16.95
C ASP A 27 7.31 -14.49 -17.42
N GLU A 28 6.38 -15.09 -16.69
CA GLU A 28 4.94 -14.98 -16.96
C GLU A 28 4.43 -13.56 -16.65
N CYS A 29 4.92 -12.95 -15.57
CA CYS A 29 4.62 -11.56 -15.26
C CYS A 29 5.09 -10.60 -16.37
N ALA A 30 6.31 -10.79 -16.87
CA ALA A 30 6.85 -9.98 -17.97
C ALA A 30 6.01 -10.10 -19.25
N LYS A 31 5.45 -11.27 -19.53
CA LYS A 31 4.55 -11.49 -20.70
C LYS A 31 3.18 -10.79 -20.57
N LYS A 32 2.80 -10.33 -19.39
CA LYS A 32 1.53 -9.58 -19.20
C LYS A 32 1.62 -8.14 -19.75
N GLY A 33 2.84 -7.65 -20.05
CA GLY A 33 3.06 -6.33 -20.66
C GLY A 33 3.60 -5.28 -19.68
N ASP A 34 3.74 -4.05 -20.19
CA ASP A 34 4.49 -2.98 -19.53
C ASP A 34 3.85 -2.46 -18.23
N ASN A 35 2.56 -2.71 -18.04
CA ASN A 35 1.81 -2.34 -16.84
C ASN A 35 1.91 -3.37 -15.69
N PHE A 36 2.86 -4.31 -15.81
CA PHE A 36 3.14 -5.28 -14.77
C PHE A 36 4.60 -5.23 -14.35
N ILE A 37 4.84 -5.50 -13.08
CA ILE A 37 6.18 -5.59 -12.50
C ILE A 37 6.26 -6.77 -11.53
N PHE A 38 7.34 -7.54 -11.60
CA PHE A 38 7.60 -8.61 -10.66
C PHE A 38 8.49 -8.10 -9.53
N ALA A 39 7.96 -8.08 -8.31
CA ALA A 39 8.67 -7.62 -7.13
C ALA A 39 8.25 -8.43 -5.90
N GLY A 40 9.18 -8.76 -5.00
CA GLY A 40 8.89 -9.49 -3.77
C GLY A 40 8.11 -10.80 -4.01
N ASN A 41 8.38 -11.47 -5.13
CA ASN A 41 7.69 -12.68 -5.59
C ASN A 41 6.21 -12.50 -5.97
N GLU A 42 5.75 -11.27 -6.16
CA GLU A 42 4.41 -10.94 -6.67
C GLU A 42 4.50 -10.31 -8.07
N CYS A 43 3.49 -10.58 -8.89
CA CYS A 43 3.29 -9.90 -10.17
C CYS A 43 2.26 -8.80 -9.98
N VAL A 44 2.72 -7.56 -9.86
CA VAL A 44 1.91 -6.39 -9.50
C VAL A 44 1.47 -5.64 -10.75
N GLU A 45 0.15 -5.43 -10.90
CA GLU A 45 -0.40 -4.53 -11.92
C GLU A 45 -0.32 -3.08 -11.44
N TYR A 46 -0.04 -2.16 -12.37
CA TYR A 46 -0.03 -0.73 -12.10
C TYR A 46 -0.49 0.08 -13.31
N LYS A 47 -0.87 1.33 -13.08
CA LYS A 47 -1.10 2.32 -14.13
C LYS A 47 -0.10 3.46 -14.01
N LYS A 48 0.46 3.87 -15.16
CA LYS A 48 1.46 4.94 -15.23
C LYS A 48 0.92 6.10 -16.05
N PHE A 49 1.12 7.30 -15.56
CA PHE A 49 0.89 8.56 -16.25
C PHE A 49 2.22 9.30 -16.32
N LYS A 50 2.67 9.57 -17.55
CA LYS A 50 4.01 10.12 -17.80
C LYS A 50 4.00 11.63 -17.55
N GLY A 51 4.96 12.12 -16.78
CA GLY A 51 5.39 13.50 -16.69
C GLY A 51 6.73 13.70 -17.39
N GLU A 52 7.15 14.94 -17.57
CA GLU A 52 8.41 15.31 -18.22
C GLU A 52 9.54 15.66 -17.21
N VAL A 53 9.20 15.80 -15.90
CA VAL A 53 10.21 15.95 -14.84
C VAL A 53 10.97 14.65 -14.71
N GLU A 54 12.26 14.71 -14.99
CA GLU A 54 13.17 13.59 -14.89
C GLU A 54 13.59 13.36 -13.42
N ASP A 55 14.13 12.19 -13.14
CA ASP A 55 14.71 11.80 -11.84
C ASP A 55 13.71 11.76 -10.66
N SER A 56 12.41 11.90 -10.92
CA SER A 56 11.36 11.86 -9.89
C SER A 56 10.24 10.90 -10.26
N LEU A 57 9.70 10.20 -9.26
CA LEU A 57 8.59 9.24 -9.44
C LEU A 57 7.62 9.32 -8.26
N ASN A 58 6.34 9.51 -8.56
CA ASN A 58 5.27 9.39 -7.58
C ASN A 58 4.68 7.99 -7.61
N ILE A 59 4.49 7.37 -6.44
CA ILE A 59 3.89 6.04 -6.29
C ILE A 59 2.69 6.15 -5.34
N ILE A 60 1.49 5.91 -5.89
CA ILE A 60 0.23 5.93 -5.14
C ILE A 60 -0.11 4.50 -4.71
N VAL A 61 -0.34 4.31 -3.41
CA VAL A 61 -0.67 3.03 -2.79
C VAL A 61 -1.97 3.14 -2.02
N HIS A 62 -2.94 2.37 -2.46
CA HIS A 62 -4.31 2.37 -1.95
C HIS A 62 -4.43 1.77 -0.53
N GLY A 63 -5.57 2.04 0.12
CA GLY A 63 -5.96 1.44 1.38
C GLY A 63 -6.58 0.04 1.22
N THR A 64 -7.25 -0.42 2.29
CA THR A 64 -7.96 -1.70 2.29
C THR A 64 -9.29 -1.55 1.54
N TRP A 65 -9.47 -2.36 0.51
CA TRP A 65 -10.70 -2.52 -0.25
C TRP A 65 -11.18 -3.96 -0.15
N LYS A 66 -12.45 -4.21 -0.53
CA LYS A 66 -12.97 -5.57 -0.63
C LYS A 66 -12.09 -6.42 -1.55
N ASP A 67 -11.90 -7.67 -1.20
CA ASP A 67 -11.15 -8.65 -2.01
C ASP A 67 -11.61 -8.65 -3.48
N GLY A 68 -10.66 -8.67 -4.41
CA GLY A 68 -10.91 -8.63 -5.85
C GLY A 68 -11.34 -7.26 -6.41
N THR A 69 -11.38 -6.19 -5.61
CA THR A 69 -11.70 -4.84 -6.12
C THR A 69 -10.70 -4.41 -7.20
N ASP A 70 -11.19 -3.82 -8.29
CA ASP A 70 -10.35 -3.12 -9.27
C ASP A 70 -9.93 -1.75 -8.71
N THR A 71 -8.87 -1.74 -7.93
CA THR A 71 -8.33 -0.54 -7.31
C THR A 71 -7.74 0.43 -8.34
N LEU A 72 -7.26 -0.08 -9.48
CA LEU A 72 -6.72 0.79 -10.53
C LEU A 72 -7.80 1.58 -11.25
N ALA A 73 -9.03 1.06 -11.35
CA ALA A 73 -10.14 1.85 -11.89
C ALA A 73 -10.41 3.11 -11.05
N ARG A 74 -10.16 3.04 -9.73
CA ARG A 74 -10.34 4.17 -8.80
C ARG A 74 -9.14 5.10 -8.75
N TYR A 75 -7.93 4.54 -8.64
CA TYR A 75 -6.72 5.32 -8.39
C TYR A 75 -6.02 5.83 -9.65
N ALA A 76 -6.34 5.29 -10.83
CA ALA A 76 -5.76 5.79 -12.08
C ALA A 76 -6.15 7.25 -12.40
N PRO A 77 -7.42 7.70 -12.28
CA PRO A 77 -7.75 9.10 -12.49
C PRO A 77 -7.03 10.06 -11.52
N PHE A 78 -6.86 9.64 -10.26
CA PHE A 78 -6.11 10.41 -9.28
C PHE A 78 -4.62 10.50 -9.64
N ALA A 79 -4.01 9.39 -10.07
CA ALA A 79 -2.62 9.39 -10.52
C ALA A 79 -2.41 10.26 -11.77
N GLU A 80 -3.38 10.28 -12.68
CA GLU A 80 -3.39 11.17 -13.86
C GLU A 80 -3.44 12.64 -13.45
N ASP A 81 -4.34 13.01 -12.54
CA ASP A 81 -4.47 14.39 -12.05
C ASP A 81 -3.18 14.86 -11.35
N ILE A 82 -2.59 14.04 -10.48
CA ILE A 82 -1.31 14.38 -9.84
C ILE A 82 -0.19 14.52 -10.87
N SER A 83 -0.11 13.62 -11.87
CA SER A 83 0.89 13.74 -12.93
C SER A 83 0.74 15.02 -13.73
N MET A 84 -0.49 15.40 -14.09
CA MET A 84 -0.76 16.64 -14.84
C MET A 84 -0.43 17.91 -14.03
N ARG A 85 -0.66 17.91 -12.72
CA ARG A 85 -0.39 19.06 -11.85
C ARG A 85 1.08 19.27 -11.56
N THR A 86 1.85 18.18 -11.50
CA THR A 86 3.24 18.22 -11.03
C THR A 86 4.26 17.99 -12.14
N ASP A 87 3.80 17.55 -13.32
CA ASP A 87 4.62 17.10 -14.44
C ASP A 87 5.60 15.95 -14.08
N ILE A 88 5.36 15.28 -12.94
CA ILE A 88 6.12 14.11 -12.50
C ILE A 88 5.41 12.84 -12.92
N THR A 89 6.17 11.86 -13.43
CA THR A 89 5.62 10.53 -13.71
C THR A 89 4.97 9.94 -12.45
N THR A 90 3.68 9.62 -12.54
CA THR A 90 2.89 9.11 -11.40
C THR A 90 2.35 7.73 -11.71
N ILE A 91 2.49 6.83 -10.74
CA ILE A 91 2.08 5.42 -10.82
C ILE A 91 1.09 5.11 -9.72
N ALA A 92 -0.09 4.57 -10.08
CA ALA A 92 -0.97 3.90 -9.15
C ALA A 92 -0.71 2.40 -9.17
N VAL A 93 -0.47 1.76 -8.03
CA VAL A 93 -0.23 0.31 -7.93
C VAL A 93 -1.45 -0.42 -7.36
N ALA A 94 -1.71 -1.63 -7.84
CA ALA A 94 -2.67 -2.55 -7.23
C ALA A 94 -1.90 -3.57 -6.39
N LEU A 95 -2.13 -3.57 -5.09
CA LEU A 95 -1.54 -4.56 -4.18
C LEU A 95 -2.02 -5.99 -4.50
N PRO A 96 -1.36 -7.06 -4.00
CA PRO A 96 -1.79 -8.44 -4.19
C PRO A 96 -3.28 -8.64 -3.89
N GLY A 97 -3.97 -9.40 -4.77
CA GLY A 97 -5.41 -9.67 -4.66
C GLY A 97 -6.33 -8.55 -5.13
N TYR A 98 -5.77 -7.44 -5.67
CA TYR A 98 -6.53 -6.33 -6.27
C TYR A 98 -6.21 -6.17 -7.75
N SER A 99 -7.19 -5.69 -8.53
CA SER A 99 -7.09 -5.61 -9.99
C SER A 99 -6.61 -6.96 -10.56
N LYS A 100 -5.51 -7.02 -11.32
CA LYS A 100 -4.96 -8.27 -11.86
C LYS A 100 -3.60 -8.64 -11.26
N SER A 101 -3.28 -8.08 -10.08
CA SER A 101 -2.09 -8.46 -9.33
C SER A 101 -2.20 -9.88 -8.81
N SER A 102 -1.07 -10.58 -8.76
CA SER A 102 -1.02 -11.95 -8.26
C SER A 102 -1.23 -12.03 -6.75
N THR A 103 -1.43 -13.26 -6.29
CA THR A 103 -1.50 -13.63 -4.88
C THR A 103 -0.53 -14.80 -4.61
N ASN A 104 0.72 -14.67 -5.08
CA ASN A 104 1.70 -15.74 -4.94
C ASN A 104 2.04 -16.04 -3.49
N ASN A 105 2.31 -14.99 -2.69
CA ASN A 105 2.64 -15.08 -1.27
C ASN A 105 1.63 -14.36 -0.39
N PHE A 106 0.98 -13.32 -0.94
CA PHE A 106 0.09 -12.46 -0.17
C PHE A 106 -1.31 -12.43 -0.79
N THR A 107 -2.31 -12.45 0.06
CA THR A 107 -3.70 -12.21 -0.31
C THR A 107 -3.99 -10.72 -0.38
N SER A 108 -5.23 -10.34 -0.69
CA SER A 108 -5.71 -8.98 -0.48
C SER A 108 -5.68 -8.60 1.01
N LEU A 109 -5.64 -7.29 1.30
CA LEU A 109 -5.61 -6.75 2.67
C LEU A 109 -6.88 -7.08 3.47
N SER A 110 -7.97 -7.43 2.79
CA SER A 110 -9.28 -7.77 3.38
C SER A 110 -9.67 -9.23 3.22
N HIS A 111 -8.71 -10.09 2.83
CA HIS A 111 -9.01 -11.50 2.64
C HIS A 111 -9.49 -12.15 3.93
N GLU A 112 -10.50 -13.04 3.83
CA GLU A 112 -11.07 -13.73 4.98
C GLU A 112 -10.00 -14.48 5.78
N GLY A 113 -10.01 -14.33 7.08
CA GLY A 113 -9.02 -14.95 7.99
C GLY A 113 -7.67 -14.26 8.05
N VAL A 114 -7.48 -13.15 7.32
CA VAL A 114 -6.24 -12.34 7.38
C VAL A 114 -6.49 -11.05 8.14
N GLU A 115 -5.74 -10.85 9.22
CA GLU A 115 -5.85 -9.65 10.03
C GLU A 115 -4.62 -8.75 9.87
N ASN A 116 -4.87 -7.46 9.63
CA ASN A 116 -3.87 -6.39 9.66
C ASN A 116 -2.60 -6.69 8.84
N LEU A 117 -2.77 -7.25 7.65
CA LEU A 117 -1.65 -7.60 6.76
C LEU A 117 -0.74 -6.40 6.47
N ALA A 118 -1.31 -5.20 6.37
CA ALA A 118 -0.58 -3.93 6.20
C ALA A 118 0.39 -3.60 7.36
N ALA A 119 0.21 -4.21 8.53
CA ALA A 119 1.09 -4.07 9.68
C ALA A 119 2.02 -5.28 9.88
N LYS A 120 2.07 -6.22 8.94
CA LYS A 120 3.03 -7.33 8.97
C LYS A 120 4.35 -6.91 8.32
N LYS A 121 5.45 -7.20 9.01
CA LYS A 121 6.78 -6.82 8.55
C LYS A 121 7.08 -7.34 7.14
N GLU A 122 6.71 -8.59 6.87
CA GLU A 122 6.95 -9.26 5.59
C GLU A 122 6.21 -8.55 4.44
N TYR A 123 5.00 -8.05 4.71
CA TYR A 123 4.22 -7.32 3.70
C TYR A 123 4.80 -5.92 3.44
N VAL A 124 5.27 -5.24 4.49
CA VAL A 124 5.96 -3.95 4.33
C VAL A 124 7.30 -4.13 3.59
N GLU A 125 8.02 -5.23 3.84
CA GLU A 125 9.26 -5.57 3.11
C GLU A 125 8.97 -5.85 1.63
N PHE A 126 7.89 -6.58 1.31
CA PHE A 126 7.40 -6.75 -0.06
C PHE A 126 7.15 -5.39 -0.73
N LEU A 127 6.44 -4.48 -0.06
CA LEU A 127 6.20 -3.13 -0.58
C LEU A 127 7.52 -2.39 -0.85
N GLY A 128 8.52 -2.55 0.02
CA GLY A 128 9.86 -2.01 -0.19
C GLY A 128 10.53 -2.54 -1.46
N GLU A 129 10.39 -3.83 -1.74
CA GLU A 129 10.91 -4.41 -2.99
C GLU A 129 10.12 -3.91 -4.23
N LEU A 130 8.82 -3.66 -4.10
CA LEU A 130 8.01 -3.07 -5.16
C LEU A 130 8.45 -1.63 -5.47
N VAL A 131 8.58 -0.78 -4.46
CA VAL A 131 9.06 0.61 -4.62
C VAL A 131 10.46 0.63 -5.25
N LYS A 132 11.37 -0.22 -4.78
CA LYS A 132 12.72 -0.35 -5.31
C LYS A 132 12.73 -0.82 -6.78
N ALA A 133 11.86 -1.76 -7.14
CA ALA A 133 11.75 -2.25 -8.51
C ALA A 133 11.21 -1.16 -9.45
N LEU A 134 10.22 -0.36 -9.01
CA LEU A 134 9.70 0.79 -9.75
C LEU A 134 10.76 1.89 -9.87
N LYS A 135 11.44 2.26 -8.76
CA LYS A 135 12.55 3.22 -8.76
C LYS A 135 13.61 2.85 -9.80
N LYS A 136 13.99 1.56 -9.85
CA LYS A 136 14.94 1.06 -10.84
C LYS A 136 14.40 1.07 -12.28
N LYS A 137 13.13 0.65 -12.48
CA LYS A 137 12.51 0.58 -13.81
C LYS A 137 12.40 1.94 -14.48
N TYR A 138 12.16 2.98 -13.68
CA TYR A 138 12.00 4.37 -14.14
C TYR A 138 13.23 5.24 -13.91
N GLU A 139 14.35 4.65 -13.45
CA GLU A 139 15.63 5.33 -13.19
C GLU A 139 15.49 6.57 -12.29
N ALA A 140 14.47 6.57 -11.41
CA ALA A 140 14.18 7.71 -10.56
C ALA A 140 15.21 7.83 -9.42
N GLY A 141 15.74 9.03 -9.23
CA GLY A 141 16.56 9.39 -8.07
C GLY A 141 15.70 9.64 -6.84
N LYS A 142 14.57 10.33 -7.01
CA LYS A 142 13.65 10.73 -5.94
C LYS A 142 12.32 9.98 -6.00
N ILE A 143 11.84 9.47 -4.86
CA ILE A 143 10.55 8.80 -4.71
C ILE A 143 9.62 9.59 -3.78
N THR A 144 8.46 9.97 -4.30
CA THR A 144 7.33 10.39 -3.46
C THR A 144 6.33 9.25 -3.36
N TYR A 145 6.11 8.80 -2.14
CA TYR A 145 5.12 7.78 -1.82
C TYR A 145 3.85 8.45 -1.30
N ILE A 146 2.71 8.16 -1.91
CA ILE A 146 1.40 8.71 -1.55
C ILE A 146 0.53 7.53 -1.10
N GLY A 147 0.22 7.46 0.19
CA GLY A 147 -0.52 6.36 0.79
C GLY A 147 -1.83 6.77 1.41
N HIS A 148 -2.88 5.96 1.20
CA HIS A 148 -4.15 6.10 1.88
C HIS A 148 -4.40 4.94 2.85
N SER A 149 -4.85 5.23 4.06
CA SER A 149 -5.27 4.22 5.04
C SER A 149 -4.18 3.13 5.26
N ALA A 150 -4.43 1.88 4.89
CA ALA A 150 -3.42 0.80 4.94
C ALA A 150 -2.17 1.13 4.12
N GLY A 151 -2.29 1.79 2.96
CA GLY A 151 -1.17 2.29 2.17
C GLY A 151 -0.29 3.26 2.95
N CYS A 152 -0.90 4.14 3.76
CA CYS A 152 -0.18 5.01 4.67
C CYS A 152 0.55 4.22 5.77
N ILE A 153 -0.11 3.27 6.45
CA ILE A 153 0.50 2.45 7.51
C ILE A 153 1.79 1.80 7.00
N MET A 154 1.72 1.20 5.80
CA MET A 154 2.85 0.52 5.16
C MET A 154 3.96 1.50 4.76
N GLY A 155 3.61 2.60 4.07
CA GLY A 155 4.55 3.61 3.59
C GLY A 155 5.30 4.26 4.74
N ALA A 156 4.58 4.66 5.81
CA ALA A 156 5.18 5.23 7.00
C ALA A 156 6.16 4.26 7.66
N THR A 157 5.76 3.00 7.86
CA THR A 157 6.64 1.97 8.45
C THR A 157 7.86 1.70 7.56
N LEU A 158 7.66 1.74 6.23
CA LEU A 158 8.74 1.51 5.27
C LEU A 158 9.84 2.56 5.34
N THR A 159 9.53 3.83 5.65
CA THR A 159 10.55 4.89 5.81
C THR A 159 11.60 4.56 6.88
N GLY A 160 11.22 3.85 7.93
CA GLY A 160 12.16 3.41 8.97
C GLY A 160 12.74 2.01 8.72
N LEU A 161 12.04 1.12 8.00
CA LEU A 161 12.59 -0.20 7.64
C LEU A 161 13.62 -0.13 6.51
N LYS A 162 13.44 0.80 5.59
CA LYS A 162 14.31 1.03 4.42
C LYS A 162 14.62 2.54 4.31
N PRO A 163 15.44 3.08 5.20
CA PRO A 163 15.82 4.50 5.14
C PRO A 163 16.34 4.90 3.76
N MET A 164 16.08 6.13 3.33
CA MET A 164 16.46 6.71 2.02
C MET A 164 15.80 6.05 0.79
N LEU A 165 14.82 5.13 0.96
CA LEU A 165 14.08 4.59 -0.16
C LEU A 165 12.94 5.50 -0.60
N ILE A 166 12.34 6.22 0.35
CA ILE A 166 11.26 7.20 0.15
C ILE A 166 11.78 8.55 0.59
N ASP A 167 11.82 9.50 -0.35
CA ASP A 167 12.27 10.86 -0.09
C ASP A 167 11.12 11.71 0.48
N ASN A 168 9.91 11.55 -0.06
CA ASN A 168 8.71 12.23 0.40
C ASN A 168 7.61 11.22 0.71
N LEU A 169 7.01 11.31 1.88
CA LEU A 169 5.86 10.51 2.29
C LEU A 169 4.63 11.40 2.46
N VAL A 170 3.61 11.16 1.66
CA VAL A 170 2.25 11.69 1.87
C VAL A 170 1.37 10.60 2.44
N CYS A 171 0.70 10.88 3.53
CA CYS A 171 -0.03 9.91 4.32
C CYS A 171 -1.41 10.44 4.67
N ALA A 172 -2.46 9.89 4.06
CA ALA A 172 -3.85 10.25 4.33
C ALA A 172 -4.57 9.17 5.13
N GLY A 173 -5.13 9.53 6.28
CA GLY A 173 -5.94 8.63 7.11
C GLY A 173 -5.18 7.42 7.65
N GLY A 174 -3.94 7.61 8.10
CA GLY A 174 -3.10 6.52 8.62
C GLY A 174 -3.31 6.23 10.10
N VAL A 175 -2.88 5.02 10.49
CA VAL A 175 -2.65 4.63 11.87
C VAL A 175 -1.15 4.38 12.04
N TYR A 176 -0.52 5.08 12.98
CA TYR A 176 0.95 5.11 13.12
C TYR A 176 1.46 4.27 14.28
N ASP A 177 0.58 3.85 15.19
CA ASP A 177 0.85 2.91 16.29
C ASP A 177 -0.28 1.87 16.35
N ILE A 178 -0.13 0.81 15.57
CA ILE A 178 -1.16 -0.23 15.48
C ILE A 178 -1.32 -1.01 16.80
N LYS A 179 -0.26 -1.11 17.60
CA LYS A 179 -0.30 -1.83 18.89
C LYS A 179 -1.09 -1.04 19.93
N LYS A 180 -1.07 0.29 19.88
CA LYS A 180 -1.91 1.15 20.71
C LYS A 180 -3.39 0.98 20.34
N GLU A 181 -3.71 0.93 19.05
CA GLU A 181 -5.09 0.76 18.56
C GLU A 181 -5.59 -0.69 18.75
N LYS A 182 -4.71 -1.69 18.59
CA LYS A 182 -5.01 -3.12 18.66
C LYS A 182 -4.00 -3.86 19.54
N PRO A 183 -4.08 -3.74 20.87
CA PRO A 183 -3.08 -4.28 21.81
C PRO A 183 -2.87 -5.80 21.73
N ASN A 184 -3.90 -6.53 21.27
CA ASN A 184 -3.84 -7.99 21.13
C ASN A 184 -3.16 -8.47 19.85
N LEU A 185 -2.82 -7.55 18.93
CA LEU A 185 -2.19 -7.90 17.68
C LEU A 185 -0.71 -8.22 17.89
N LYS A 186 -0.38 -9.51 17.80
CA LYS A 186 1.00 -9.99 17.84
C LYS A 186 1.68 -9.75 16.48
N ASP A 187 3.00 -9.57 16.48
CA ASP A 187 3.84 -9.47 15.29
C ASP A 187 3.50 -8.28 14.35
N ALA A 188 2.77 -7.28 14.85
CA ALA A 188 2.55 -6.04 14.13
C ALA A 188 3.76 -5.11 14.27
N ILE A 189 4.04 -4.38 13.18
CA ILE A 189 5.03 -3.32 13.13
C ILE A 189 4.39 -2.03 12.63
N SER A 190 4.77 -0.93 13.25
CA SER A 190 4.35 0.42 12.87
C SER A 190 5.56 1.35 12.79
N ILE A 191 5.38 2.54 12.22
CA ILE A 191 6.46 3.54 12.15
C ILE A 191 7.03 3.87 13.52
N VAL A 192 6.22 3.90 14.59
CA VAL A 192 6.71 4.18 15.96
C VAL A 192 7.75 3.16 16.45
N ASP A 193 7.70 1.90 15.98
CA ASP A 193 8.66 0.86 16.31
C ASP A 193 10.03 1.07 15.61
N VAL A 194 10.08 1.88 14.56
CA VAL A 194 11.26 2.09 13.70
C VAL A 194 11.60 3.56 13.49
N LEU A 195 10.93 4.45 14.21
CA LEU A 195 11.00 5.91 14.02
C LEU A 195 12.43 6.46 14.14
N ASP A 196 13.24 5.91 15.02
CA ASP A 196 14.63 6.34 15.23
C ASP A 196 15.56 6.01 14.03
N LYS A 197 15.07 5.18 13.08
CA LYS A 197 15.81 4.81 11.86
C LYS A 197 15.40 5.64 10.64
N VAL A 198 14.34 6.43 10.75
CA VAL A 198 13.86 7.28 9.65
C VAL A 198 14.92 8.31 9.31
N ASP A 199 15.20 8.47 8.01
CA ASP A 199 16.11 9.50 7.52
C ASP A 199 15.55 10.90 7.82
N LYS A 200 16.38 11.79 8.34
CA LYS A 200 16.00 13.17 8.68
C LYS A 200 15.68 14.03 7.46
N GLN A 201 16.12 13.61 6.28
CA GLN A 201 15.84 14.29 5.02
C GLN A 201 14.48 13.89 4.44
N THR A 202 13.87 12.78 4.93
CA THR A 202 12.53 12.39 4.48
C THR A 202 11.51 13.42 4.92
N LYS A 203 10.77 13.99 3.95
CA LYS A 203 9.66 14.92 4.22
C LYS A 203 8.35 14.15 4.42
N PHE A 204 7.58 14.59 5.39
CA PHE A 204 6.27 13.99 5.71
C PHE A 204 5.15 15.00 5.52
N VAL A 205 4.11 14.63 4.80
CA VAL A 205 2.82 15.32 4.77
C VAL A 205 1.78 14.37 5.34
N LEU A 206 1.24 14.71 6.50
CA LEU A 206 0.26 13.90 7.22
C LEU A 206 -1.11 14.57 7.10
N ILE A 207 -2.08 13.84 6.56
CA ILE A 207 -3.41 14.36 6.26
C ILE A 207 -4.45 13.62 7.10
N TYR A 208 -5.33 14.36 7.76
CA TYR A 208 -6.46 13.80 8.49
C TYR A 208 -7.77 14.47 8.09
N GLY A 209 -8.84 13.69 8.06
CA GLY A 209 -10.19 14.20 7.85
C GLY A 209 -10.89 14.44 9.20
N THR A 210 -11.54 15.60 9.39
CA THR A 210 -12.20 15.89 10.68
C THR A 210 -13.43 15.02 10.93
N ALA A 211 -14.00 14.39 9.87
CA ALA A 211 -15.09 13.42 9.96
C ALA A 211 -14.64 11.96 9.78
N ASP A 212 -13.31 11.69 9.82
CA ASP A 212 -12.77 10.33 9.73
C ASP A 212 -13.07 9.54 11.01
N ASP A 213 -13.98 8.57 10.93
CA ASP A 213 -14.40 7.68 12.01
C ASP A 213 -13.64 6.35 12.03
N ILE A 214 -12.83 6.08 11.01
CA ILE A 214 -12.00 4.86 10.88
C ILE A 214 -10.58 5.10 11.42
N SER A 215 -9.87 6.08 10.83
CA SER A 215 -8.57 6.54 11.33
C SER A 215 -8.75 7.89 12.01
N LYS A 216 -9.17 7.86 13.27
CA LYS A 216 -9.53 9.07 13.99
C LYS A 216 -8.46 10.16 13.88
N PRO A 217 -8.82 11.44 13.71
CA PRO A 217 -7.90 12.57 13.58
C PRO A 217 -6.77 12.56 14.61
N GLN A 218 -7.08 12.16 15.84
CA GLN A 218 -6.13 12.15 16.94
C GLN A 218 -4.91 11.24 16.68
N THR A 219 -5.07 10.14 15.94
CA THR A 219 -3.92 9.24 15.62
C THR A 219 -2.89 9.95 14.77
N THR A 220 -3.32 10.74 13.80
CA THR A 220 -2.44 11.53 12.93
C THR A 220 -1.82 12.71 13.69
N ILE A 221 -2.60 13.41 14.52
CA ILE A 221 -2.13 14.54 15.35
C ILE A 221 -1.09 14.05 16.38
N ASP A 222 -1.33 12.92 17.04
CA ASP A 222 -0.37 12.34 18.01
C ASP A 222 0.94 11.99 17.32
N PHE A 223 0.89 11.37 16.14
CA PHE A 223 2.09 11.02 15.40
C PHE A 223 2.82 12.27 14.88
N TYR A 224 2.11 13.28 14.39
CA TYR A 224 2.71 14.56 14.01
C TYR A 224 3.53 15.17 15.17
N ASN A 225 2.96 15.22 16.36
CA ASN A 225 3.64 15.76 17.54
C ASN A 225 4.88 14.94 17.90
N LEU A 226 4.78 13.60 17.82
CA LEU A 226 5.91 12.70 18.06
C LEU A 226 7.02 12.90 17.02
N ALA A 227 6.67 12.96 15.74
CA ALA A 227 7.60 13.15 14.63
C ALA A 227 8.34 14.49 14.74
N LYS A 228 7.61 15.58 15.06
CA LYS A 228 8.20 16.90 15.36
C LYS A 228 9.18 16.85 16.53
N ALA A 229 8.79 16.21 17.63
CA ALA A 229 9.65 16.05 18.81
C ALA A 229 10.93 15.25 18.51
N LYS A 230 10.87 14.33 17.53
CA LYS A 230 12.03 13.59 17.01
C LYS A 230 12.84 14.38 15.96
N GLY A 231 12.44 15.60 15.61
CA GLY A 231 13.14 16.46 14.65
C GLY A 231 13.00 15.98 13.20
N LEU A 232 11.88 15.36 12.85
CA LEU A 232 11.54 15.04 11.46
C LEU A 232 10.91 16.28 10.79
N ASP A 233 11.11 16.39 9.48
CA ASP A 233 10.41 17.37 8.66
C ASP A 233 8.99 16.86 8.40
N VAL A 234 8.00 17.47 9.04
CA VAL A 234 6.61 17.02 8.98
C VAL A 234 5.63 18.19 8.92
N LYS A 235 4.72 18.15 7.93
CA LYS A 235 3.58 19.03 7.74
C LYS A 235 2.31 18.30 8.13
N LEU A 236 1.40 18.99 8.84
CA LEU A 236 0.06 18.46 9.17
C LEU A 236 -0.98 19.22 8.33
N VAL A 237 -1.88 18.48 7.71
CA VAL A 237 -2.96 19.00 6.86
C VAL A 237 -4.30 18.51 7.40
N GLU A 238 -5.21 19.44 7.62
CA GLU A 238 -6.59 19.17 7.99
C GLU A 238 -7.47 19.21 6.75
N ALA A 239 -8.17 18.12 6.45
CA ALA A 239 -9.25 18.08 5.48
C ALA A 239 -10.59 18.22 6.23
N LYS A 240 -11.16 19.41 6.17
CA LYS A 240 -12.37 19.75 6.94
C LYS A 240 -13.57 18.96 6.44
N ASP A 241 -14.34 18.39 7.37
CA ASP A 241 -15.55 17.59 7.12
C ASP A 241 -15.32 16.37 6.21
N ALA A 242 -14.04 16.03 5.92
CA ALA A 242 -13.70 14.89 5.10
C ALA A 242 -13.80 13.58 5.91
N PRO A 243 -14.52 12.56 5.38
CA PRO A 243 -14.54 11.22 5.95
C PRO A 243 -13.26 10.45 5.56
N HIS A 244 -13.11 9.21 6.06
CA HIS A 244 -11.98 8.34 5.73
C HIS A 244 -11.85 8.04 4.24
N ILE A 245 -12.98 7.77 3.59
CA ILE A 245 -13.01 7.41 2.18
C ILE A 245 -12.59 8.61 1.32
N ASP A 246 -11.72 8.38 0.34
CA ASP A 246 -11.18 9.40 -0.57
C ASP A 246 -10.44 10.56 0.11
N LEU A 247 -9.99 10.38 1.33
CA LEU A 247 -9.28 11.41 2.07
C LEU A 247 -8.00 11.87 1.34
N ASP A 248 -7.32 10.98 0.64
CA ASP A 248 -6.17 11.28 -0.22
C ASP A 248 -6.51 12.08 -1.49
N MET A 249 -7.79 12.13 -1.87
CA MET A 249 -8.31 12.79 -3.08
C MET A 249 -9.09 14.07 -2.78
N THR A 250 -9.10 14.52 -1.54
CA THR A 250 -9.74 15.80 -1.18
C THR A 250 -8.96 16.98 -1.78
N PRO A 251 -9.60 18.15 -1.99
CA PRO A 251 -8.89 19.34 -2.46
C PRO A 251 -7.66 19.67 -1.60
N GLU A 252 -7.80 19.62 -0.28
CA GLU A 252 -6.71 19.90 0.66
C GLU A 252 -5.55 18.91 0.51
N SER A 253 -5.85 17.64 0.22
CA SER A 253 -4.84 16.61 -0.03
C SER A 253 -4.12 16.83 -1.34
N ILE A 254 -4.86 17.11 -2.42
CA ILE A 254 -4.31 17.39 -3.75
C ILE A 254 -3.43 18.64 -3.70
N ASP A 255 -3.89 19.71 -3.03
CA ASP A 255 -3.12 20.94 -2.88
C ASP A 255 -1.83 20.70 -2.11
N ALA A 256 -1.88 19.95 -1.00
CA ALA A 256 -0.72 19.62 -0.18
C ALA A 256 0.29 18.74 -0.93
N ILE A 257 -0.18 17.79 -1.75
CA ILE A 257 0.68 16.97 -2.62
C ILE A 257 1.35 17.84 -3.69
N THR A 258 0.56 18.70 -4.35
CA THR A 258 1.05 19.59 -5.41
C THR A 258 2.09 20.57 -4.86
N GLU A 259 1.82 21.22 -3.73
CA GLU A 259 2.75 22.12 -3.05
C GLU A 259 4.08 21.42 -2.73
N LEU A 260 4.03 20.22 -2.13
CA LEU A 260 5.23 19.44 -1.81
C LEU A 260 6.10 19.15 -3.04
N LEU A 261 5.49 18.94 -4.20
CA LEU A 261 6.17 18.45 -5.40
C LEU A 261 6.59 19.56 -6.37
N VAL A 262 5.94 20.73 -6.34
CA VAL A 262 6.24 21.86 -7.23
C VAL A 262 7.21 22.85 -6.60
N GLU A 263 7.29 22.91 -5.26
CA GLU A 263 8.21 23.80 -4.55
C GLU A 263 9.65 23.25 -4.43
N GLU A 264 9.93 22.06 -4.96
CA GLU A 264 11.24 21.41 -5.01
C GLU A 264 11.95 21.62 -6.35
#